data_09465c0187c8468c1a1dfdb72d368b0f
#
_entry.id   09465c0187c8468c1a1dfdb72d368b0f
#
_cell.length_a   1.000
_cell.length_b   1.000
_cell.length_c   1.000
_cell.angle_alpha   90.00
_cell.angle_beta   90.00
_cell.angle_gamma   90.00
#
_symmetry.space_group_name_H-M   'P 1'
#
loop_
_entity.id
_entity.type
_entity.pdbx_description
1 polymer ?
#
loop_
_entity_poly.entity_id
_entity_poly.type
_entity_poly.pdbx_seq_one_letter_code
_entity_poly.pdbx_strand_id
1 'polypeptide(L)'
;MKLASELEMDFSFQQDNMYRRMRRLICFDMDSTLIETEVIDELAIRAGVGDQVKAITESAMRGEIDFTESFTRRVALLKGLDESVMQEIAESLPITEGVDRLMYVLKKYGYKIAILSGGFTYFGQYLQKKYGIDYVYANELEIVDGKLTGRYLGDVVDGKRKAELLRLIAQVEKVDIAQTIAA
;
A
#
# COMPACT_ATOMS: atom_id res chain seq x y z
N MET A 1 4.81 -22.65 19.31
CA MET A 1 3.84 -22.86 18.24
C MET A 1 2.56 -23.51 18.74
N LYS A 2 2.60 -24.59 19.55
CA LYS A 2 1.39 -25.29 20.04
C LYS A 2 0.44 -24.36 20.83
N LEU A 3 0.98 -23.51 21.72
CA LEU A 3 0.19 -22.59 22.55
C LEU A 3 -0.54 -21.50 21.73
N ALA A 4 0.08 -20.98 20.65
CA ALA A 4 -0.54 -19.99 19.80
C ALA A 4 -1.73 -20.57 19.02
N SER A 5 -1.58 -21.81 18.53
CA SER A 5 -2.66 -22.53 17.86
C SER A 5 -3.84 -22.83 18.80
N GLU A 6 -3.55 -23.12 20.08
CA GLU A 6 -4.59 -23.37 21.10
C GLU A 6 -5.32 -22.07 21.52
N LEU A 7 -4.65 -20.92 21.42
CA LEU A 7 -5.20 -19.61 21.79
C LEU A 7 -5.74 -18.81 20.59
N GLU A 8 -5.66 -19.39 19.38
CA GLU A 8 -6.01 -18.70 18.12
C GLU A 8 -5.34 -17.33 17.98
N MET A 9 -4.06 -17.24 18.37
CA MET A 9 -3.29 -16.00 18.39
C MET A 9 -2.04 -16.14 17.53
N ASP A 10 -1.78 -15.12 16.73
CA ASP A 10 -0.49 -14.95 16.05
C ASP A 10 0.57 -14.42 17.02
N PHE A 11 1.81 -14.86 16.84
CA PHE A 11 2.92 -14.34 17.61
C PHE A 11 4.20 -14.30 16.77
N SER A 12 5.08 -13.37 17.12
CA SER A 12 6.41 -13.30 16.56
C SER A 12 7.46 -13.12 17.67
N PHE A 13 8.64 -13.67 17.44
CA PHE A 13 9.79 -13.46 18.31
C PHE A 13 10.73 -12.43 17.68
N GLN A 14 11.09 -11.42 18.45
CA GLN A 14 12.05 -10.41 18.03
C GLN A 14 13.15 -10.28 19.09
N GLN A 15 14.38 -10.05 18.64
CA GLN A 15 15.47 -9.75 19.54
C GLN A 15 15.23 -8.40 20.22
N ASP A 16 15.20 -8.38 21.56
CA ASP A 16 15.09 -7.14 22.34
C ASP A 16 16.46 -6.49 22.50
N ASN A 17 16.72 -5.46 21.73
CA ASN A 17 17.95 -4.67 21.77
C ASN A 17 17.63 -3.18 21.68
N MET A 18 18.69 -2.33 21.79
CA MET A 18 18.53 -0.88 21.73
C MET A 18 17.88 -0.38 20.43
N TYR A 19 18.14 -1.04 19.30
CA TYR A 19 17.57 -0.64 18.00
C TYR A 19 16.06 -0.81 17.96
N ARG A 20 15.52 -1.86 18.60
CA ARG A 20 14.08 -2.05 18.74
C ARG A 20 13.39 -0.88 19.45
N ARG A 21 14.04 -0.30 20.46
CA ARG A 21 13.54 0.83 21.24
C ARG A 21 13.78 2.19 20.56
N MET A 22 14.67 2.23 19.58
CA MET A 22 15.06 3.44 18.85
C MET A 22 14.69 3.37 17.38
N ARG A 23 13.47 2.92 17.08
CA ARG A 23 12.94 2.91 15.71
C ARG A 23 12.85 4.33 15.17
N ARG A 24 13.12 4.49 13.87
CA ARG A 24 13.20 5.79 13.21
C ARG A 24 12.42 5.86 11.89
N LEU A 25 12.22 4.72 11.23
CA LEU A 25 11.52 4.61 9.97
C LEU A 25 10.43 3.56 10.08
N ILE A 26 9.24 3.90 9.61
CA ILE A 26 8.15 2.97 9.44
C ILE A 26 7.63 3.04 8.02
N CYS A 27 7.49 1.88 7.38
CA CYS A 27 6.92 1.72 6.05
C CYS A 27 5.63 0.94 6.17
N PHE A 28 4.53 1.53 5.71
CA PHE A 28 3.21 0.91 5.69
C PHE A 28 2.86 0.43 4.28
N ASP A 29 2.13 -0.67 4.19
CA ASP A 29 1.27 -0.88 3.05
C ASP A 29 0.07 0.09 3.13
N MET A 30 -0.64 0.28 2.05
CA MET A 30 -1.81 1.16 2.00
C MET A 30 -3.11 0.36 2.08
N ASP A 31 -3.36 -0.45 1.04
CA ASP A 31 -4.57 -1.23 0.89
C ASP A 31 -4.67 -2.30 2.00
N SER A 32 -5.84 -2.44 2.60
CA SER A 32 -6.10 -3.36 3.72
C SER A 32 -5.17 -3.17 4.95
N THR A 33 -4.47 -2.02 5.03
CA THR A 33 -3.56 -1.66 6.13
C THR A 33 -3.87 -0.25 6.68
N LEU A 34 -3.61 0.82 5.94
CA LEU A 34 -3.98 2.19 6.32
C LEU A 34 -5.44 2.52 5.97
N ILE A 35 -5.99 1.80 5.00
CA ILE A 35 -7.39 1.86 4.59
C ILE A 35 -7.99 0.46 4.59
N GLU A 36 -9.30 0.35 4.84
CA GLU A 36 -10.02 -0.91 4.98
C GLU A 36 -10.53 -1.47 3.63
N THR A 37 -9.96 -1.03 2.51
CA THR A 37 -10.37 -1.43 1.16
C THR A 37 -9.17 -1.61 0.24
N GLU A 38 -9.40 -2.25 -0.91
CA GLU A 38 -8.49 -2.31 -2.04
C GLU A 38 -8.92 -1.26 -3.08
N VAL A 39 -8.07 -0.25 -3.33
CA VAL A 39 -8.44 0.86 -4.25
C VAL A 39 -8.72 0.39 -5.68
N ILE A 40 -8.10 -0.70 -6.12
CA ILE A 40 -8.37 -1.27 -7.45
C ILE A 40 -9.79 -1.83 -7.54
N ASP A 41 -10.32 -2.40 -6.46
CA ASP A 41 -11.67 -2.94 -6.41
C ASP A 41 -12.71 -1.80 -6.42
N GLU A 42 -12.44 -0.71 -5.70
CA GLU A 42 -13.28 0.49 -5.74
C GLU A 42 -13.35 1.09 -7.15
N LEU A 43 -12.21 1.21 -7.84
CA LEU A 43 -12.16 1.66 -9.24
C LEU A 43 -12.91 0.69 -10.17
N ALA A 44 -12.76 -0.61 -9.97
CA ALA A 44 -13.43 -1.64 -10.77
C ALA A 44 -14.96 -1.61 -10.61
N ILE A 45 -15.46 -1.37 -9.41
CA ILE A 45 -16.89 -1.19 -9.15
C ILE A 45 -17.40 0.02 -9.93
N ARG A 46 -16.72 1.15 -9.89
CA ARG A 46 -17.10 2.37 -10.63
C ARG A 46 -17.00 2.21 -12.14
N ALA A 47 -16.07 1.37 -12.62
CA ALA A 47 -15.94 1.00 -14.04
C ALA A 47 -16.94 -0.07 -14.49
N GLY A 48 -17.72 -0.67 -13.58
CA GLY A 48 -18.63 -1.77 -13.90
C GLY A 48 -17.96 -3.10 -14.24
N VAL A 49 -16.71 -3.29 -13.80
CA VAL A 49 -15.88 -4.48 -14.08
C VAL A 49 -15.46 -5.26 -12.82
N GLY A 50 -16.13 -5.02 -11.70
CA GLY A 50 -15.77 -5.61 -10.40
C GLY A 50 -15.66 -7.14 -10.43
N ASP A 51 -16.61 -7.85 -11.02
CA ASP A 51 -16.58 -9.32 -11.10
C ASP A 51 -15.38 -9.83 -11.91
N GLN A 52 -14.97 -9.11 -12.97
CA GLN A 52 -13.82 -9.49 -13.80
C GLN A 52 -12.52 -9.28 -13.02
N VAL A 53 -12.39 -8.16 -12.29
CA VAL A 53 -11.22 -7.89 -11.44
C VAL A 53 -11.12 -8.92 -10.32
N LYS A 54 -12.22 -9.26 -9.68
CA LYS A 54 -12.27 -10.30 -8.64
C LYS A 54 -11.81 -11.66 -9.17
N ALA A 55 -12.27 -12.09 -10.34
CA ALA A 55 -11.85 -13.36 -10.95
C ALA A 55 -10.34 -13.40 -11.22
N ILE A 56 -9.73 -12.28 -11.66
CA ILE A 56 -8.28 -12.19 -11.87
C ILE A 56 -7.53 -12.25 -10.53
N THR A 57 -8.03 -11.57 -9.50
CA THR A 57 -7.45 -11.61 -8.14
C THR A 57 -7.47 -13.04 -7.58
N GLU A 58 -8.57 -13.76 -7.72
CA GLU A 58 -8.68 -15.15 -7.29
C GLU A 58 -7.71 -16.07 -8.03
N SER A 59 -7.49 -15.86 -9.33
CA SER A 59 -6.51 -16.61 -10.13
C SER A 59 -5.07 -16.37 -9.62
N ALA A 60 -4.74 -15.13 -9.28
CA ALA A 60 -3.45 -14.79 -8.68
C ALA A 60 -3.28 -15.44 -7.29
N MET A 61 -4.31 -15.42 -6.45
CA MET A 61 -4.28 -16.05 -5.12
C MET A 61 -4.10 -17.57 -5.19
N ARG A 62 -4.59 -18.22 -6.25
CA ARG A 62 -4.32 -19.63 -6.51
C ARG A 62 -2.95 -19.91 -7.11
N GLY A 63 -2.15 -18.87 -7.40
CA GLY A 63 -0.81 -18.99 -8.00
C GLY A 63 -0.82 -19.35 -9.49
N GLU A 64 -1.95 -19.16 -10.20
CA GLU A 64 -2.07 -19.42 -11.64
C GLU A 64 -1.41 -18.33 -12.48
N ILE A 65 -1.36 -17.12 -11.97
CA ILE A 65 -0.67 -15.96 -12.56
C ILE A 65 0.13 -15.23 -11.47
N ASP A 66 1.20 -14.54 -11.86
CA ASP A 66 2.00 -13.75 -10.92
C ASP A 66 1.35 -12.38 -10.62
N PHE A 67 1.94 -11.66 -9.64
CA PHE A 67 1.45 -10.35 -9.22
C PHE A 67 1.43 -9.34 -10.38
N THR A 68 2.50 -9.26 -11.15
CA THR A 68 2.65 -8.27 -12.24
C THR A 68 1.64 -8.53 -13.35
N GLU A 69 1.44 -9.79 -13.73
CA GLU A 69 0.43 -10.17 -14.71
C GLU A 69 -0.98 -9.87 -14.21
N SER A 70 -1.29 -10.25 -12.97
CA SER A 70 -2.58 -9.94 -12.33
C SER A 70 -2.82 -8.43 -12.29
N PHE A 71 -1.83 -7.65 -11.83
CA PHE A 71 -1.91 -6.20 -11.77
C PHE A 71 -2.19 -5.59 -13.15
N THR A 72 -1.41 -5.99 -14.17
CA THR A 72 -1.55 -5.49 -15.54
C THR A 72 -2.94 -5.79 -16.12
N ARG A 73 -3.44 -7.02 -15.94
CA ARG A 73 -4.77 -7.41 -16.42
C ARG A 73 -5.88 -6.62 -15.75
N ARG A 74 -5.81 -6.40 -14.44
CA ARG A 74 -6.80 -5.63 -13.67
C ARG A 74 -6.80 -4.17 -14.07
N VAL A 75 -5.63 -3.55 -14.21
CA VAL A 75 -5.50 -2.15 -14.65
C VAL A 75 -6.06 -1.96 -16.07
N ALA A 76 -5.84 -2.92 -16.98
CA ALA A 76 -6.35 -2.84 -18.36
C ALA A 76 -7.89 -2.74 -18.41
N LEU A 77 -8.60 -3.33 -17.44
CA LEU A 77 -10.05 -3.27 -17.33
C LEU A 77 -10.58 -1.87 -16.97
N LEU A 78 -9.73 -1.01 -16.38
CA LEU A 78 -10.10 0.35 -15.98
C LEU A 78 -10.08 1.36 -17.15
N LYS A 79 -9.76 0.90 -18.36
CA LYS A 79 -9.66 1.78 -19.55
C LYS A 79 -10.94 2.57 -19.78
N GLY A 80 -10.78 3.87 -19.94
CA GLY A 80 -11.88 4.81 -20.22
C GLY A 80 -12.59 5.35 -18.99
N LEU A 81 -12.24 4.90 -17.79
CA LEU A 81 -12.74 5.47 -16.54
C LEU A 81 -12.27 6.92 -16.41
N ASP A 82 -13.15 7.82 -16.01
CA ASP A 82 -12.85 9.23 -15.79
C ASP A 82 -11.97 9.41 -14.56
N GLU A 83 -10.96 10.27 -14.64
CA GLU A 83 -10.02 10.50 -13.53
C GLU A 83 -10.68 11.10 -12.29
N SER A 84 -11.82 11.83 -12.45
CA SER A 84 -12.57 12.39 -11.32
C SER A 84 -13.04 11.34 -10.32
N VAL A 85 -13.24 10.10 -10.77
CA VAL A 85 -13.62 8.97 -9.93
C VAL A 85 -12.57 8.70 -8.85
N MET A 86 -11.28 8.93 -9.14
CA MET A 86 -10.23 8.75 -8.13
C MET A 86 -10.35 9.74 -6.98
N GLN A 87 -10.77 10.98 -7.26
CA GLN A 87 -11.02 11.98 -6.22
C GLN A 87 -12.22 11.58 -5.35
N GLU A 88 -13.32 11.15 -5.95
CA GLU A 88 -14.51 10.70 -5.21
C GLU A 88 -14.19 9.54 -4.26
N ILE A 89 -13.40 8.56 -4.74
CA ILE A 89 -12.97 7.42 -3.92
C ILE A 89 -12.04 7.92 -2.79
N ALA A 90 -11.05 8.77 -3.12
CA ALA A 90 -10.08 9.28 -2.12
C ALA A 90 -10.76 10.03 -0.97
N GLU A 91 -11.78 10.82 -1.27
CA GLU A 91 -12.56 11.58 -0.27
C GLU A 91 -13.42 10.68 0.63
N SER A 92 -13.77 9.48 0.16
CA SER A 92 -14.60 8.50 0.87
C SER A 92 -13.82 7.28 1.40
N LEU A 93 -12.48 7.28 1.32
CA LEU A 93 -11.66 6.15 1.77
C LEU A 93 -11.95 5.78 3.24
N PRO A 94 -12.30 4.52 3.51
CA PRO A 94 -12.46 4.04 4.88
C PRO A 94 -11.07 3.90 5.53
N ILE A 95 -10.72 4.85 6.39
CA ILE A 95 -9.46 4.83 7.13
C ILE A 95 -9.54 3.79 8.23
N THR A 96 -8.54 2.92 8.33
CA THR A 96 -8.45 1.89 9.36
C THR A 96 -8.47 2.53 10.76
N GLU A 97 -9.23 1.94 11.67
CA GLU A 97 -9.40 2.45 13.02
C GLU A 97 -8.04 2.63 13.72
N GLY A 98 -7.85 3.79 14.32
CA GLY A 98 -6.63 4.14 15.05
C GLY A 98 -5.51 4.77 14.21
N VAL A 99 -5.60 4.80 12.88
CA VAL A 99 -4.57 5.39 12.01
C VAL A 99 -4.33 6.86 12.33
N ASP A 100 -5.38 7.66 12.55
CA ASP A 100 -5.22 9.08 12.91
C ASP A 100 -4.35 9.26 14.16
N ARG A 101 -4.62 8.47 15.19
CA ARG A 101 -3.84 8.48 16.43
C ARG A 101 -2.42 7.95 16.22
N LEU A 102 -2.27 6.89 15.45
CA LEU A 102 -0.97 6.30 15.15
C LEU A 102 -0.07 7.30 14.42
N MET A 103 -0.56 7.96 13.38
CA MET A 103 0.20 8.95 12.62
C MET A 103 0.60 10.15 13.49
N TYR A 104 -0.29 10.63 14.34
CA TYR A 104 0.04 11.68 15.29
C TYR A 104 1.18 11.26 16.24
N VAL A 105 1.11 10.05 16.79
CA VAL A 105 2.12 9.53 17.72
C VAL A 105 3.46 9.34 17.03
N LEU A 106 3.48 8.72 15.85
CA LEU A 106 4.71 8.50 15.08
C LEU A 106 5.42 9.83 14.78
N LYS A 107 4.68 10.82 14.32
CA LYS A 107 5.24 12.16 14.06
C LYS A 107 5.75 12.84 15.33
N LYS A 108 5.01 12.77 16.42
CA LYS A 108 5.44 13.32 17.71
C LYS A 108 6.76 12.72 18.17
N TYR A 109 7.02 11.45 17.90
CA TYR A 109 8.29 10.77 18.24
C TYR A 109 9.35 10.84 17.14
N GLY A 110 9.12 11.63 16.09
CA GLY A 110 10.11 11.91 15.05
C GLY A 110 10.37 10.74 14.10
N TYR A 111 9.39 9.86 13.92
CA TYR A 111 9.50 8.81 12.92
C TYR A 111 9.41 9.40 11.51
N LYS A 112 10.21 8.86 10.61
CA LYS A 112 9.98 8.94 9.18
C LYS A 112 8.93 7.92 8.79
N ILE A 113 7.97 8.34 7.99
CA ILE A 113 6.81 7.53 7.61
C ILE A 113 6.78 7.39 6.09
N ALA A 114 6.68 6.16 5.61
CA ALA A 114 6.57 5.87 4.19
C ALA A 114 5.34 5.00 3.90
N ILE A 115 4.74 5.20 2.73
CA ILE A 115 3.81 4.26 2.10
C ILE A 115 4.56 3.53 0.99
N LEU A 116 4.56 2.20 1.03
CA LEU A 116 5.09 1.31 0.01
C LEU A 116 3.98 0.36 -0.42
N SER A 117 3.27 0.68 -1.51
CA SER A 117 2.02 -0.01 -1.85
C SER A 117 2.01 -0.56 -3.28
N GLY A 118 1.39 -1.73 -3.43
CA GLY A 118 0.99 -2.28 -4.73
C GLY A 118 -0.23 -1.58 -5.34
N GLY A 119 -0.89 -0.68 -4.60
CA GLY A 119 -1.98 0.18 -5.07
C GLY A 119 -1.48 1.36 -5.91
N PHE A 120 -2.21 2.48 -5.88
CA PHE A 120 -1.95 3.60 -6.79
C PHE A 120 -1.44 4.86 -6.10
N THR A 121 -0.51 5.52 -6.75
CA THR A 121 0.16 6.76 -6.30
C THR A 121 -0.84 7.87 -5.91
N TYR A 122 -1.92 8.02 -6.65
CA TYR A 122 -2.96 9.02 -6.38
C TYR A 122 -3.49 8.94 -4.94
N PHE A 123 -3.87 7.74 -4.50
CA PHE A 123 -4.41 7.52 -3.15
C PHE A 123 -3.33 7.63 -2.07
N GLY A 124 -2.12 7.12 -2.36
CA GLY A 124 -0.98 7.32 -1.48
C GLY A 124 -0.65 8.80 -1.25
N GLN A 125 -0.70 9.63 -2.30
CA GLN A 125 -0.50 11.08 -2.20
C GLN A 125 -1.65 11.78 -1.46
N TYR A 126 -2.88 11.31 -1.59
CA TYR A 126 -4.00 11.80 -0.78
C TYR A 126 -3.74 11.58 0.71
N LEU A 127 -3.35 10.36 1.10
CA LEU A 127 -2.98 10.03 2.49
C LEU A 127 -1.73 10.79 2.94
N GLN A 128 -0.76 11.00 2.04
CA GLN A 128 0.43 11.80 2.31
C GLN A 128 0.06 13.23 2.72
N LYS A 129 -0.82 13.87 2.00
CA LYS A 129 -1.31 15.22 2.32
C LYS A 129 -2.09 15.24 3.63
N LYS A 130 -2.95 14.25 3.85
CA LYS A 130 -3.78 14.14 5.05
C LYS A 130 -2.94 13.96 6.32
N TYR A 131 -1.94 13.10 6.29
CA TYR A 131 -1.16 12.70 7.46
C TYR A 131 0.26 13.27 7.49
N GLY A 132 0.69 13.97 6.43
CA GLY A 132 2.04 14.50 6.28
C GLY A 132 3.09 13.39 6.23
N ILE A 133 2.83 12.31 5.51
CA ILE A 133 3.74 11.18 5.30
C ILE A 133 4.96 11.65 4.50
N ASP A 134 6.15 11.16 4.83
CA ASP A 134 7.40 11.65 4.23
C ASP A 134 7.62 11.07 2.82
N TYR A 135 7.29 9.79 2.59
CA TYR A 135 7.54 9.09 1.33
C TYR A 135 6.32 8.31 0.85
N VAL A 136 6.07 8.33 -0.45
CA VAL A 136 5.04 7.50 -1.10
C VAL A 136 5.63 6.87 -2.34
N TYR A 137 5.57 5.55 -2.42
CA TYR A 137 5.92 4.75 -3.58
C TYR A 137 4.78 3.76 -3.85
N ALA A 138 4.14 3.92 -5.00
CA ALA A 138 3.04 3.09 -5.47
C ALA A 138 3.02 3.13 -6.99
N ASN A 139 2.08 2.43 -7.62
CA ASN A 139 1.98 2.37 -9.07
C ASN A 139 1.26 3.60 -9.62
N GLU A 140 1.77 4.18 -10.68
CA GLU A 140 1.18 5.34 -11.33
C GLU A 140 0.29 4.92 -12.50
N LEU A 141 -0.99 5.30 -12.46
CA LEU A 141 -1.91 5.08 -13.57
C LEU A 141 -1.65 6.09 -14.69
N GLU A 142 -1.63 5.61 -15.94
CA GLU A 142 -1.53 6.49 -17.10
C GLU A 142 -2.90 7.11 -17.40
N ILE A 143 -2.91 8.46 -17.46
CA ILE A 143 -4.12 9.25 -17.75
C ILE A 143 -3.86 10.06 -19.01
N VAL A 144 -4.80 10.03 -19.94
CA VAL A 144 -4.78 10.85 -21.17
C VAL A 144 -6.18 11.45 -21.36
N ASP A 145 -6.24 12.74 -21.59
CA ASP A 145 -7.48 13.49 -21.79
C ASP A 145 -8.52 13.27 -20.67
N GLY A 146 -8.05 13.23 -19.41
CA GLY A 146 -8.89 13.06 -18.23
C GLY A 146 -9.44 11.64 -18.02
N LYS A 147 -8.89 10.64 -18.72
CA LYS A 147 -9.33 9.25 -18.64
C LYS A 147 -8.18 8.29 -18.45
N LEU A 148 -8.43 7.24 -17.67
CA LEU A 148 -7.49 6.14 -17.52
C LEU A 148 -7.32 5.43 -18.87
N THR A 149 -6.07 5.18 -19.26
CA THR A 149 -5.78 4.46 -20.52
C THR A 149 -5.87 2.94 -20.40
N GLY A 150 -5.93 2.43 -19.15
CA GLY A 150 -5.80 1.01 -18.83
C GLY A 150 -4.33 0.57 -18.77
N ARG A 151 -3.40 1.51 -18.67
CA ARG A 151 -1.96 1.27 -18.50
C ARG A 151 -1.44 1.98 -17.25
N TYR A 152 -0.25 1.61 -16.84
CA TYR A 152 0.48 2.24 -15.75
C TYR A 152 1.87 2.66 -16.23
N LEU A 153 2.51 3.55 -15.49
CA LEU A 153 3.83 4.11 -15.79
C LEU A 153 4.89 3.50 -14.88
N GLY A 154 6.07 3.22 -15.44
CA GLY A 154 7.21 2.69 -14.67
C GLY A 154 7.09 1.23 -14.27
N ASP A 155 7.91 0.83 -13.29
CA ASP A 155 7.99 -0.54 -12.78
C ASP A 155 6.93 -0.78 -11.70
N VAL A 156 6.36 -2.00 -11.69
CA VAL A 156 5.36 -2.40 -10.69
C VAL A 156 5.99 -2.50 -9.30
N VAL A 157 5.31 -1.91 -8.32
CA VAL A 157 5.70 -2.00 -6.90
C VAL A 157 5.16 -3.30 -6.31
N ASP A 158 5.94 -4.35 -6.47
CA ASP A 158 5.71 -5.67 -5.87
C ASP A 158 6.41 -5.82 -4.51
N GLY A 159 6.33 -7.00 -3.89
CA GLY A 159 6.97 -7.27 -2.61
C GLY A 159 8.50 -7.12 -2.63
N LYS A 160 9.17 -7.48 -3.75
CA LYS A 160 10.61 -7.30 -3.92
C LYS A 160 10.95 -5.81 -3.99
N ARG A 161 10.19 -5.06 -4.78
CA ARG A 161 10.38 -3.62 -4.92
C ARG A 161 10.11 -2.87 -3.61
N LYS A 162 9.09 -3.27 -2.84
CA LYS A 162 8.86 -2.71 -1.48
C LYS A 162 10.08 -2.90 -0.58
N ALA A 163 10.70 -4.08 -0.58
CA ALA A 163 11.91 -4.35 0.21
C ALA A 163 13.13 -3.52 -0.24
N GLU A 164 13.30 -3.30 -1.54
CA GLU A 164 14.35 -2.43 -2.09
C GLU A 164 14.13 -0.97 -1.67
N LEU A 165 12.89 -0.48 -1.79
CA LEU A 165 12.51 0.88 -1.43
C LEU A 165 12.69 1.15 0.07
N LEU A 166 12.34 0.20 0.94
CA LEU A 166 12.59 0.31 2.37
C LEU A 166 14.09 0.50 2.66
N ARG A 167 14.96 -0.30 2.03
CA ARG A 167 16.41 -0.17 2.19
C ARG A 167 16.91 1.17 1.65
N LEU A 168 16.39 1.62 0.51
CA LEU A 168 16.76 2.90 -0.07
C LEU A 168 16.39 4.06 0.86
N ILE A 169 15.17 4.09 1.40
CA ILE A 169 14.73 5.13 2.33
C ILE A 169 15.57 5.09 3.60
N ALA A 170 15.83 3.90 4.15
CA ALA A 170 16.70 3.75 5.34
C ALA A 170 18.09 4.34 5.09
N GLN A 171 18.67 4.10 3.90
CA GLN A 171 19.95 4.68 3.51
C GLN A 171 19.90 6.21 3.39
N VAL A 172 18.89 6.75 2.74
CA VAL A 172 18.67 8.20 2.57
C VAL A 172 18.53 8.89 3.93
N GLU A 173 17.74 8.31 4.82
CA GLU A 173 17.51 8.84 6.18
C GLU A 173 18.63 8.50 7.17
N LYS A 174 19.65 7.76 6.73
CA LYS A 174 20.78 7.30 7.56
C LYS A 174 20.31 6.51 8.79
N VAL A 175 19.32 5.65 8.59
CA VAL A 175 18.72 4.79 9.61
C VAL A 175 19.19 3.35 9.38
N ASP A 176 19.62 2.68 10.45
CA ASP A 176 19.94 1.25 10.38
C ASP A 176 18.66 0.43 10.08
N ILE A 177 18.78 -0.64 9.28
CA ILE A 177 17.65 -1.54 8.99
C ILE A 177 17.03 -2.10 10.27
N ALA A 178 17.84 -2.36 11.29
CA ALA A 178 17.34 -2.78 12.60
C ALA A 178 16.47 -1.73 13.31
N GLN A 179 16.47 -0.48 12.85
CA GLN A 179 15.62 0.62 13.35
C GLN A 179 14.39 0.86 12.46
N THR A 180 14.13 0.00 11.49
CA THR A 180 12.95 0.09 10.61
C THR A 180 11.81 -0.79 11.09
N ILE A 181 10.61 -0.44 10.68
CA ILE A 181 9.40 -1.22 10.84
C ILE A 181 8.75 -1.34 9.46
N ALA A 182 8.29 -2.52 9.10
CA ALA A 182 7.40 -2.76 7.97
C ALA A 182 6.07 -3.31 8.50
N ALA A 183 4.95 -2.73 8.06
CA ALA A 183 3.59 -3.08 8.47
C ALA A 183 2.68 -3.17 7.23
#